data_ae6b062ba071538bf1d9c97b46cae630
#
_entry.id   ae6b062ba071538bf1d9c97b46cae630
#
_cell.length_a   1.000
_cell.length_b   1.000
_cell.length_c   1.000
_cell.angle_alpha   90.00
_cell.angle_beta   90.00
_cell.angle_gamma   90.00
#
_symmetry.space_group_name_H-M   'P 1'
#
loop_
_entity.id
_entity.type
_entity.pdbx_description
1 polymer ?
#
loop_
_entity_poly.entity_id
_entity_poly.type
_entity_poly.pdbx_seq_one_letter_code
_entity_poly.pdbx_strand_id
1 'polypeptide(L)'
;KCTACGRCVAKCKQGANSIVDGKIVFDRSKCTACGVCTDWCITEARELAGKEYTVDALVKEAMKDKIFYEQSGGGVTLSGGEVMASQHMDYVEEVCRKLHENGVSVFIDTSGYTDYENLKRILPYVDVFLYDIKVMDPEGHKKYIGVDNSLILENLKKLSDEGAGLYIRLPIIQQVNATDEHIESVIHFLKENNIHARQVNLLPYHDIGKGKYASLDMEYHD
;
A
#
# COMPACT_ATOMS: atom_id res chain seq x y z
N LYS A 1 -14.13 16.83 16.23
CA LYS A 1 -15.12 17.32 15.22
C LYS A 1 -14.88 18.81 14.93
N CYS A 2 -14.99 19.22 13.66
CA CYS A 2 -14.86 20.63 13.26
C CYS A 2 -15.98 21.49 13.87
N THR A 3 -15.60 22.63 14.46
CA THR A 3 -16.53 23.64 15.01
C THR A 3 -16.73 24.83 14.08
N ALA A 4 -16.20 24.78 12.86
CA ALA A 4 -16.23 25.85 11.87
C ALA A 4 -15.71 27.21 12.41
N CYS A 5 -14.75 27.21 13.34
CA CYS A 5 -14.20 28.43 13.98
C CYS A 5 -13.45 29.37 13.02
N GLY A 6 -13.22 28.98 11.77
CA GLY A 6 -12.61 29.82 10.73
C GLY A 6 -11.08 30.00 10.80
N ARG A 7 -10.38 29.50 11.82
CA ARG A 7 -8.92 29.68 11.96
C ARG A 7 -8.14 29.13 10.75
N CYS A 8 -8.50 27.93 10.25
CA CYS A 8 -7.89 27.35 9.08
C CYS A 8 -8.11 28.17 7.79
N VAL A 9 -9.23 28.90 7.72
CA VAL A 9 -9.53 29.85 6.62
C VAL A 9 -8.62 31.05 6.71
N ALA A 10 -8.60 31.71 7.88
CA ALA A 10 -7.81 32.93 8.12
C ALA A 10 -6.30 32.71 7.94
N LYS A 11 -5.79 31.49 8.19
CA LYS A 11 -4.36 31.17 8.11
C LYS A 11 -3.93 30.58 6.76
N CYS A 12 -4.87 30.20 5.89
CA CYS A 12 -4.56 29.61 4.59
C CYS A 12 -4.16 30.69 3.57
N LYS A 13 -2.86 30.80 3.31
CA LYS A 13 -2.33 31.74 2.30
C LYS A 13 -2.77 31.41 0.88
N GLN A 14 -3.11 30.16 0.62
CA GLN A 14 -3.52 29.66 -0.70
C GLN A 14 -5.04 29.78 -0.93
N GLY A 15 -5.81 30.21 0.08
CA GLY A 15 -7.26 30.26 -0.03
C GLY A 15 -7.94 28.89 -0.24
N ALA A 16 -7.25 27.80 0.13
CA ALA A 16 -7.76 26.44 -0.03
C ALA A 16 -8.88 26.09 0.97
N ASN A 17 -9.09 26.90 2.01
CA ASN A 17 -10.16 26.73 2.97
C ASN A 17 -11.13 27.91 2.91
N SER A 18 -12.42 27.62 2.93
CA SER A 18 -13.50 28.62 2.98
C SER A 18 -14.60 28.20 3.95
N ILE A 19 -15.49 29.11 4.29
CA ILE A 19 -16.73 28.84 5.05
C ILE A 19 -17.90 29.00 4.07
N VAL A 20 -18.68 27.94 3.90
CA VAL A 20 -19.92 27.93 3.13
C VAL A 20 -21.00 27.33 4.02
N ASP A 21 -22.11 28.04 4.21
CA ASP A 21 -23.25 27.60 5.05
C ASP A 21 -22.83 27.08 6.44
N GLY A 22 -21.89 27.79 7.08
CA GLY A 22 -21.41 27.45 8.42
C GLY A 22 -20.51 26.20 8.49
N LYS A 23 -20.06 25.67 7.35
CA LYS A 23 -19.14 24.53 7.25
C LYS A 23 -17.83 24.93 6.59
N ILE A 24 -16.75 24.29 7.00
CA ILE A 24 -15.47 24.45 6.32
C ILE A 24 -15.49 23.60 5.03
N VAL A 25 -15.28 24.29 3.92
CA VAL A 25 -15.08 23.67 2.59
C VAL A 25 -13.59 23.73 2.26
N PHE A 26 -13.09 22.64 1.70
CA PHE A 26 -11.68 22.49 1.33
C PHE A 26 -11.54 22.30 -0.17
N ASP A 27 -10.73 23.16 -0.79
CA ASP A 27 -10.38 23.10 -2.20
C ASP A 27 -8.97 22.51 -2.34
N ARG A 28 -8.92 21.23 -2.71
CA ARG A 28 -7.67 20.47 -2.87
C ARG A 28 -6.77 21.06 -3.97
N SER A 29 -7.36 21.61 -5.03
CA SER A 29 -6.61 22.16 -6.17
C SER A 29 -5.73 23.36 -5.79
N LYS A 30 -6.10 24.07 -4.71
CA LYS A 30 -5.35 25.22 -4.18
C LYS A 30 -4.39 24.82 -3.05
N CYS A 31 -4.49 23.61 -2.53
CA CYS A 31 -3.72 23.20 -1.36
C CYS A 31 -2.30 22.81 -1.72
N THR A 32 -1.32 23.38 -1.03
CA THR A 32 0.11 23.01 -1.13
C THR A 32 0.59 22.11 0.00
N ALA A 33 -0.33 21.51 0.77
CA ALA A 33 -0.04 20.65 1.93
C ALA A 33 0.93 21.28 2.98
N CYS A 34 0.96 22.58 3.12
CA CYS A 34 1.90 23.30 3.99
C CYS A 34 1.69 23.10 5.51
N GLY A 35 0.62 22.40 5.94
CA GLY A 35 0.35 22.07 7.35
C GLY A 35 -0.20 23.20 8.22
N VAL A 36 -0.12 24.48 7.84
CA VAL A 36 -0.52 25.61 8.69
C VAL A 36 -1.94 25.47 9.24
N CYS A 37 -2.88 24.94 8.45
CA CYS A 37 -4.27 24.77 8.91
C CYS A 37 -4.41 23.66 9.96
N THR A 38 -3.48 22.70 10.04
CA THR A 38 -3.45 21.66 11.08
C THR A 38 -2.91 22.24 12.39
N ASP A 39 -1.84 23.02 12.34
CA ASP A 39 -1.21 23.64 13.52
C ASP A 39 -2.17 24.61 14.26
N TRP A 40 -3.06 25.28 13.50
CA TRP A 40 -4.04 26.22 14.04
C TRP A 40 -5.41 25.59 14.36
N CYS A 41 -5.58 24.28 14.15
CA CYS A 41 -6.84 23.61 14.44
C CYS A 41 -6.93 23.19 15.90
N ILE A 42 -7.61 23.99 16.72
CA ILE A 42 -7.77 23.71 18.17
C ILE A 42 -8.58 22.46 18.49
N THR A 43 -9.32 21.93 17.54
CA THR A 43 -10.12 20.71 17.71
C THR A 43 -9.50 19.50 17.02
N GLU A 44 -8.29 19.65 16.48
CA GLU A 44 -7.58 18.59 15.75
C GLU A 44 -8.43 17.94 14.64
N ALA A 45 -9.39 18.70 14.07
CA ALA A 45 -10.26 18.24 13.01
C ALA A 45 -9.60 18.29 11.62
N ARG A 46 -8.33 18.68 11.57
CA ARG A 46 -7.48 18.73 10.37
C ARG A 46 -6.17 18.04 10.67
N GLU A 47 -5.78 17.21 9.72
CA GLU A 47 -4.48 16.51 9.76
C GLU A 47 -3.85 16.51 8.37
N LEU A 48 -2.55 16.35 8.31
CA LEU A 48 -1.86 16.03 7.06
C LEU A 48 -1.96 14.53 6.82
N ALA A 49 -2.36 14.16 5.61
CA ALA A 49 -2.38 12.76 5.20
C ALA A 49 -0.95 12.32 4.85
N GLY A 50 -0.22 11.83 5.83
CA GLY A 50 1.15 11.40 5.68
C GLY A 50 2.15 12.29 6.43
N LYS A 51 3.33 11.75 6.61
CA LYS A 51 4.46 12.39 7.27
C LYS A 51 5.73 12.02 6.53
N GLU A 52 6.57 13.02 6.27
CA GLU A 52 7.87 12.77 5.66
C GLU A 52 8.87 12.25 6.70
N TYR A 53 9.59 11.22 6.31
CA TYR A 53 10.68 10.66 7.10
C TYR A 53 11.93 10.54 6.25
N THR A 54 13.09 10.87 6.81
CA THR A 54 14.35 10.33 6.30
C THR A 54 14.42 8.84 6.55
N VAL A 55 15.25 8.10 5.80
CA VAL A 55 15.44 6.65 6.01
C VAL A 55 15.79 6.36 7.48
N ASP A 56 16.75 7.08 8.06
CA ASP A 56 17.17 6.87 9.44
C ASP A 56 16.05 7.13 10.46
N ALA A 57 15.24 8.18 10.23
CA ALA A 57 14.13 8.48 11.11
C ALA A 57 13.02 7.41 11.02
N LEU A 58 12.75 6.88 9.83
CA LEU A 58 11.76 5.82 9.63
C LEU A 58 12.23 4.51 10.27
N VAL A 59 13.48 4.10 10.03
CA VAL A 59 14.06 2.90 10.64
C VAL A 59 14.07 3.03 12.16
N LYS A 60 14.48 4.17 12.70
CA LYS A 60 14.43 4.43 14.15
C LYS A 60 13.03 4.30 14.72
N GLU A 61 12.00 4.75 13.99
CA GLU A 61 10.61 4.62 14.40
C GLU A 61 10.19 3.14 14.42
N ALA A 62 10.47 2.40 13.35
CA ALA A 62 10.18 0.97 13.25
C ALA A 62 10.89 0.15 14.35
N MET A 63 12.12 0.53 14.71
CA MET A 63 12.90 -0.16 15.74
C MET A 63 12.36 -0.01 17.17
N LYS A 64 11.40 0.88 17.41
CA LYS A 64 10.74 0.98 18.73
C LYS A 64 9.98 -0.29 19.09
N ASP A 65 9.49 -1.01 18.10
CA ASP A 65 8.71 -2.23 18.25
C ASP A 65 9.55 -3.52 18.13
N LYS A 66 10.89 -3.40 18.11
CA LYS A 66 11.80 -4.53 17.88
C LYS A 66 11.54 -5.69 18.85
N ILE A 67 11.28 -5.42 20.12
CA ILE A 67 11.00 -6.44 21.13
C ILE A 67 9.76 -7.29 20.76
N PHE A 68 8.76 -6.68 20.13
CA PHE A 68 7.55 -7.39 19.67
C PHE A 68 7.86 -8.25 18.44
N TYR A 69 8.69 -7.77 17.53
CA TYR A 69 9.13 -8.56 16.37
C TYR A 69 9.91 -9.80 16.80
N GLU A 70 10.83 -9.67 17.75
CA GLU A 70 11.61 -10.77 18.28
C GLU A 70 10.74 -11.82 19.00
N GLN A 71 9.70 -11.38 19.72
CA GLN A 71 8.81 -12.28 20.45
C GLN A 71 7.82 -13.01 19.53
N SER A 72 7.34 -12.34 18.48
CA SER A 72 6.32 -12.90 17.58
C SER A 72 6.87 -13.61 16.35
N GLY A 73 8.15 -13.43 16.05
CA GLY A 73 8.74 -13.83 14.76
C GLY A 73 8.24 -12.97 13.59
N GLY A 74 7.68 -11.80 13.90
CA GLY A 74 7.19 -10.83 12.92
C GLY A 74 8.26 -9.84 12.47
N GLY A 75 7.84 -8.72 11.91
CA GLY A 75 8.75 -7.71 11.39
C GLY A 75 8.03 -6.47 10.89
N VAL A 76 8.63 -5.80 9.91
CA VAL A 76 8.11 -4.57 9.31
C VAL A 76 7.57 -4.87 7.92
N THR A 77 6.31 -4.48 7.67
CA THR A 77 5.71 -4.54 6.33
C THR A 77 5.75 -3.16 5.69
N LEU A 78 6.40 -3.04 4.54
CA LEU A 78 6.27 -1.87 3.69
C LEU A 78 5.04 -2.07 2.79
N SER A 79 4.10 -1.15 2.94
CA SER A 79 2.81 -1.16 2.24
C SER A 79 2.42 0.29 1.90
N GLY A 80 1.22 0.52 1.37
CA GLY A 80 0.73 1.87 1.10
C GLY A 80 -0.29 1.91 -0.03
N GLY A 81 -0.04 2.68 -1.10
CA GLY A 81 -0.70 2.48 -2.38
C GLY A 81 -0.10 1.23 -3.04
N GLU A 82 0.97 1.44 -3.81
CA GLU A 82 1.83 0.34 -4.31
C GLU A 82 3.28 0.76 -4.06
N VAL A 83 3.94 0.13 -3.08
CA VAL A 83 5.30 0.50 -2.68
C VAL A 83 6.30 0.31 -3.82
N MET A 84 6.08 -0.70 -4.68
CA MET A 84 6.96 -1.01 -5.81
C MET A 84 6.74 -0.11 -7.03
N ALA A 85 5.68 0.71 -7.05
CA ALA A 85 5.47 1.76 -8.05
C ALA A 85 6.08 3.12 -7.62
N SER A 86 6.84 3.15 -6.53
CA SER A 86 7.48 4.36 -6.03
C SER A 86 8.47 4.93 -7.05
N GLN A 87 8.45 6.25 -7.25
CA GLN A 87 9.49 6.96 -7.99
C GLN A 87 10.80 7.08 -7.19
N HIS A 88 10.79 6.67 -5.91
CA HIS A 88 11.91 6.75 -4.97
C HIS A 88 12.40 5.36 -4.55
N MET A 89 12.66 4.47 -5.51
CA MET A 89 13.11 3.11 -5.23
C MET A 89 14.42 3.06 -4.43
N ASP A 90 15.30 4.05 -4.59
CA ASP A 90 16.52 4.14 -3.76
C ASP A 90 16.19 4.29 -2.28
N TYR A 91 15.13 5.04 -1.96
CA TYR A 91 14.64 5.17 -0.58
C TYR A 91 14.07 3.84 -0.07
N VAL A 92 13.26 3.15 -0.86
CA VAL A 92 12.65 1.86 -0.49
C VAL A 92 13.74 0.82 -0.24
N GLU A 93 14.70 0.70 -1.15
CA GLU A 93 15.84 -0.22 -1.04
C GLU A 93 16.65 0.05 0.25
N GLU A 94 16.98 1.32 0.51
CA GLU A 94 17.78 1.70 1.68
C GLU A 94 17.04 1.43 3.00
N VAL A 95 15.70 1.60 3.04
CA VAL A 95 14.86 1.23 4.20
C VAL A 95 14.92 -0.29 4.41
N CYS A 96 14.69 -1.09 3.36
CA CYS A 96 14.76 -2.55 3.43
C CYS A 96 16.13 -3.01 3.92
N ARG A 97 17.20 -2.49 3.34
CA ARG A 97 18.58 -2.83 3.70
C ARG A 97 18.86 -2.54 5.18
N LYS A 98 18.51 -1.35 5.67
CA LYS A 98 18.75 -0.97 7.06
C LYS A 98 17.92 -1.77 8.06
N LEU A 99 16.67 -2.09 7.75
CA LEU A 99 15.86 -2.96 8.59
C LEU A 99 16.48 -4.36 8.68
N HIS A 100 16.84 -4.93 7.53
CA HIS A 100 17.49 -6.24 7.43
C HIS A 100 18.81 -6.28 8.23
N GLU A 101 19.69 -5.28 8.07
CA GLU A 101 20.96 -5.15 8.82
C GLU A 101 20.76 -5.03 10.34
N ASN A 102 19.61 -4.51 10.78
CA ASN A 102 19.23 -4.45 12.20
C ASN A 102 18.56 -5.75 12.70
N GLY A 103 18.50 -6.79 11.87
CA GLY A 103 17.93 -8.10 12.22
C GLY A 103 16.40 -8.07 12.33
N VAL A 104 15.73 -7.17 11.59
CA VAL A 104 14.27 -7.10 11.53
C VAL A 104 13.81 -7.71 10.21
N SER A 105 12.87 -8.65 10.27
CA SER A 105 12.28 -9.25 9.08
C SER A 105 11.50 -8.21 8.29
N VAL A 106 11.74 -8.18 6.98
CA VAL A 106 11.14 -7.21 6.03
C VAL A 106 10.12 -7.91 5.15
N PHE A 107 8.92 -7.35 5.13
CA PHE A 107 7.82 -7.80 4.29
C PHE A 107 7.44 -6.71 3.30
N ILE A 108 7.18 -7.09 2.05
CA ILE A 108 6.71 -6.17 0.99
C ILE A 108 5.30 -6.56 0.59
N ASP A 109 4.38 -5.62 0.75
CA ASP A 109 2.99 -5.75 0.30
C ASP A 109 2.86 -5.16 -1.10
N THR A 110 2.65 -6.01 -2.11
CA THR A 110 2.68 -5.60 -3.51
C THR A 110 1.74 -6.42 -4.41
N SER A 111 1.23 -5.76 -5.45
CA SER A 111 0.61 -6.42 -6.59
C SER A 111 1.62 -7.00 -7.59
N GLY A 112 2.90 -6.63 -7.46
CA GLY A 112 3.93 -7.00 -8.42
C GLY A 112 3.90 -6.25 -9.75
N TYR A 113 3.03 -5.24 -9.91
CA TYR A 113 2.96 -4.42 -11.12
C TYR A 113 4.06 -3.35 -11.13
N THR A 114 5.27 -3.76 -11.45
CA THR A 114 6.47 -2.92 -11.50
C THR A 114 7.49 -3.51 -12.46
N ASP A 115 8.50 -2.72 -12.82
CA ASP A 115 9.68 -3.28 -13.49
C ASP A 115 10.36 -4.31 -12.56
N TYR A 116 10.72 -5.47 -13.10
CA TYR A 116 11.34 -6.55 -12.32
C TYR A 116 12.63 -6.11 -11.62
N GLU A 117 13.40 -5.22 -12.23
CA GLU A 117 14.62 -4.69 -11.61
C GLU A 117 14.37 -4.03 -10.25
N ASN A 118 13.19 -3.43 -10.05
CA ASN A 118 12.82 -2.88 -8.74
C ASN A 118 12.66 -3.97 -7.67
N LEU A 119 12.02 -5.10 -8.03
CA LEU A 119 11.88 -6.26 -7.13
C LEU A 119 13.25 -6.89 -6.84
N LYS A 120 14.08 -7.04 -7.87
CA LYS A 120 15.41 -7.62 -7.76
C LYS A 120 16.34 -6.82 -6.85
N ARG A 121 16.26 -5.48 -6.89
CA ARG A 121 17.06 -4.59 -6.03
C ARG A 121 16.82 -4.85 -4.55
N ILE A 122 15.58 -5.11 -4.15
CA ILE A 122 15.22 -5.29 -2.74
C ILE A 122 15.23 -6.76 -2.29
N LEU A 123 15.23 -7.70 -3.23
CA LEU A 123 15.18 -9.14 -2.95
C LEU A 123 16.18 -9.61 -1.88
N PRO A 124 17.45 -9.14 -1.85
CA PRO A 124 18.43 -9.57 -0.83
C PRO A 124 18.07 -9.16 0.61
N TYR A 125 17.15 -8.21 0.77
CA TYR A 125 16.80 -7.62 2.07
C TYR A 125 15.38 -7.97 2.53
N VAL A 126 14.61 -8.69 1.69
CA VAL A 126 13.20 -8.99 1.92
C VAL A 126 13.02 -10.47 2.28
N ASP A 127 12.39 -10.72 3.42
CA ASP A 127 12.10 -12.09 3.88
C ASP A 127 10.87 -12.68 3.21
N VAL A 128 9.85 -11.84 2.94
CA VAL A 128 8.59 -12.28 2.33
C VAL A 128 7.96 -11.17 1.49
N PHE A 129 7.52 -11.53 0.30
CA PHE A 129 6.59 -10.74 -0.50
C PHE A 129 5.17 -11.21 -0.23
N LEU A 130 4.32 -10.31 0.26
CA LEU A 130 2.88 -10.47 0.34
C LEU A 130 2.32 -10.12 -1.04
N TYR A 131 2.16 -11.12 -1.88
CA TYR A 131 1.95 -10.93 -3.32
C TYR A 131 0.48 -11.14 -3.71
N ASP A 132 -0.15 -10.10 -4.24
CA ASP A 132 -1.57 -10.11 -4.59
C ASP A 132 -1.80 -10.65 -6.00
N ILE A 133 -2.62 -11.71 -6.12
CA ILE A 133 -3.24 -12.13 -7.38
C ILE A 133 -4.73 -11.79 -7.30
N LYS A 134 -5.17 -10.81 -8.10
CA LYS A 134 -6.53 -10.26 -7.98
C LYS A 134 -7.52 -10.95 -8.92
N VAL A 135 -7.19 -11.01 -10.20
CA VAL A 135 -8.01 -11.67 -11.24
C VAL A 135 -7.09 -12.40 -12.21
N MET A 136 -7.35 -13.68 -12.50
CA MET A 136 -6.51 -14.47 -13.42
C MET A 136 -6.82 -14.20 -14.89
N ASP A 137 -8.09 -13.93 -15.23
CA ASP A 137 -8.46 -13.55 -16.60
C ASP A 137 -7.89 -12.17 -16.94
N PRO A 138 -7.06 -12.04 -18.02
CA PRO A 138 -6.41 -10.77 -18.36
C PRO A 138 -7.39 -9.63 -18.67
N GLU A 139 -8.48 -9.95 -19.39
CA GLU A 139 -9.51 -8.94 -19.73
C GLU A 139 -10.30 -8.53 -18.47
N GLY A 140 -10.63 -9.47 -17.62
CA GLY A 140 -11.23 -9.21 -16.31
C GLY A 140 -10.30 -8.37 -15.43
N HIS A 141 -9.00 -8.68 -15.39
CA HIS A 141 -8.03 -7.89 -14.65
C HIS A 141 -7.96 -6.45 -15.17
N LYS A 142 -7.89 -6.28 -16.48
CA LYS A 142 -7.90 -4.96 -17.12
C LYS A 142 -9.18 -4.17 -16.83
N LYS A 143 -10.33 -4.86 -16.84
CA LYS A 143 -11.65 -4.26 -16.56
C LYS A 143 -11.73 -3.69 -15.13
N TYR A 144 -11.28 -4.45 -14.14
CA TYR A 144 -11.47 -4.09 -12.73
C TYR A 144 -10.26 -3.37 -12.11
N ILE A 145 -9.04 -3.58 -12.62
CA ILE A 145 -7.79 -3.05 -12.07
C ILE A 145 -7.19 -1.96 -12.98
N GLY A 146 -7.57 -1.93 -14.27
CA GLY A 146 -7.11 -0.93 -15.23
C GLY A 146 -5.93 -1.39 -16.09
N VAL A 147 -5.26 -2.47 -15.75
CA VAL A 147 -4.14 -3.08 -16.49
C VAL A 147 -4.34 -4.59 -16.61
N ASP A 148 -3.71 -5.24 -17.59
CA ASP A 148 -3.65 -6.71 -17.62
C ASP A 148 -2.70 -7.26 -16.55
N ASN A 149 -2.74 -8.57 -16.33
CA ASN A 149 -1.96 -9.23 -15.29
C ASN A 149 -0.66 -9.88 -15.77
N SER A 150 -0.29 -9.74 -17.03
CA SER A 150 0.86 -10.44 -17.63
C SER A 150 2.16 -10.14 -16.89
N LEU A 151 2.44 -8.86 -16.65
CA LEU A 151 3.63 -8.43 -15.92
C LEU A 151 3.64 -8.94 -14.47
N ILE A 152 2.48 -8.93 -13.81
CA ILE A 152 2.30 -9.42 -12.44
C ILE A 152 2.67 -10.91 -12.35
N LEU A 153 2.11 -11.71 -13.23
CA LEU A 153 2.33 -13.16 -13.26
C LEU A 153 3.77 -13.51 -13.67
N GLU A 154 4.36 -12.76 -14.60
CA GLU A 154 5.77 -12.90 -14.98
C GLU A 154 6.71 -12.58 -13.82
N ASN A 155 6.48 -11.49 -13.11
CA ASN A 155 7.26 -11.08 -11.95
C ASN A 155 7.17 -12.11 -10.81
N LEU A 156 5.98 -12.67 -10.58
CA LEU A 156 5.81 -13.73 -9.60
C LEU A 156 6.65 -14.97 -9.92
N LYS A 157 6.70 -15.37 -11.19
CA LYS A 157 7.53 -16.50 -11.64
C LYS A 157 9.00 -16.22 -11.37
N LYS A 158 9.49 -15.05 -11.79
CA LYS A 158 10.90 -14.65 -11.59
C LYS A 158 11.28 -14.63 -10.11
N LEU A 159 10.43 -14.07 -9.24
CA LEU A 159 10.65 -14.07 -7.79
C LEU A 159 10.71 -15.50 -7.22
N SER A 160 9.81 -16.38 -7.66
CA SER A 160 9.84 -17.78 -7.26
C SER A 160 11.11 -18.50 -7.70
N ASP A 161 11.54 -18.29 -8.94
CA ASP A 161 12.77 -18.88 -9.52
C ASP A 161 14.04 -18.40 -8.78
N GLU A 162 14.04 -17.15 -8.30
CA GLU A 162 15.12 -16.59 -7.48
C GLU A 162 15.03 -16.96 -5.99
N GLY A 163 14.06 -17.79 -5.59
CA GLY A 163 13.92 -18.33 -4.24
C GLY A 163 13.32 -17.35 -3.23
N ALA A 164 12.61 -16.31 -3.68
CA ALA A 164 11.94 -15.36 -2.81
C ALA A 164 10.96 -16.05 -1.85
N GLY A 165 10.86 -15.55 -0.61
CA GLY A 165 9.76 -15.92 0.28
C GLY A 165 8.46 -15.34 -0.24
N LEU A 166 7.47 -16.18 -0.55
CA LEU A 166 6.21 -15.76 -1.16
C LEU A 166 5.02 -16.16 -0.29
N TYR A 167 4.18 -15.18 0.07
CA TYR A 167 2.83 -15.38 0.58
C TYR A 167 1.86 -14.86 -0.49
N ILE A 168 1.17 -15.77 -1.16
CA ILE A 168 0.19 -15.40 -2.17
C ILE A 168 -1.10 -14.98 -1.49
N ARG A 169 -1.65 -13.85 -1.87
CA ARG A 169 -2.91 -13.34 -1.35
C ARG A 169 -3.93 -13.21 -2.48
N LEU A 170 -5.12 -13.70 -2.23
CA LEU A 170 -6.23 -13.70 -3.18
C LEU A 170 -7.37 -12.88 -2.58
N PRO A 171 -7.49 -11.57 -2.87
CA PRO A 171 -8.68 -10.80 -2.52
C PRO A 171 -9.91 -11.38 -3.24
N ILE A 172 -10.89 -11.86 -2.48
CA ILE A 172 -12.07 -12.53 -3.00
C ILE A 172 -13.26 -11.58 -2.97
N ILE A 173 -13.73 -11.20 -4.14
CA ILE A 173 -14.83 -10.25 -4.33
C ILE A 173 -15.97 -10.94 -5.06
N GLN A 174 -17.16 -10.92 -4.45
CA GLN A 174 -18.37 -11.46 -5.09
C GLN A 174 -18.63 -10.77 -6.44
N GLN A 175 -19.13 -11.51 -7.42
CA GLN A 175 -19.43 -11.06 -8.78
C GLN A 175 -18.18 -10.67 -9.61
N VAL A 176 -16.96 -10.76 -9.05
CA VAL A 176 -15.71 -10.48 -9.78
C VAL A 176 -14.88 -11.75 -9.93
N ASN A 177 -14.44 -12.34 -8.83
CA ASN A 177 -13.51 -13.46 -8.82
C ASN A 177 -13.83 -14.54 -7.75
N ALA A 178 -14.96 -14.43 -7.05
CA ALA A 178 -15.40 -15.42 -6.06
C ALA A 178 -16.06 -16.63 -6.75
N THR A 179 -15.33 -17.29 -7.63
CA THR A 179 -15.78 -18.47 -8.39
C THR A 179 -14.76 -19.61 -8.29
N ASP A 180 -15.24 -20.84 -8.42
CA ASP A 180 -14.38 -22.03 -8.42
C ASP A 180 -13.40 -22.00 -9.59
N GLU A 181 -13.84 -21.54 -10.76
CA GLU A 181 -13.01 -21.43 -11.96
C GLU A 181 -11.83 -20.47 -11.75
N HIS A 182 -12.05 -19.35 -11.02
CA HIS A 182 -10.96 -18.44 -10.70
C HIS A 182 -9.94 -19.10 -9.77
N ILE A 183 -10.40 -19.76 -8.70
CA ILE A 183 -9.52 -20.47 -7.75
C ILE A 183 -8.75 -21.58 -8.44
N GLU A 184 -9.42 -22.38 -9.28
CA GLU A 184 -8.80 -23.45 -10.07
C GLU A 184 -7.73 -22.88 -11.03
N SER A 185 -7.98 -21.75 -11.68
CA SER A 185 -7.00 -21.11 -12.56
C SER A 185 -5.76 -20.61 -11.80
N VAL A 186 -5.93 -20.08 -10.58
CA VAL A 186 -4.80 -19.74 -9.72
C VAL A 186 -3.99 -20.97 -9.34
N ILE A 187 -4.67 -22.05 -8.88
CA ILE A 187 -4.00 -23.29 -8.48
C ILE A 187 -3.23 -23.89 -9.67
N HIS A 188 -3.83 -23.90 -10.84
CA HIS A 188 -3.22 -24.38 -12.07
C HIS A 188 -1.97 -23.57 -12.41
N PHE A 189 -2.06 -22.24 -12.43
CA PHE A 189 -0.93 -21.36 -12.67
C PHE A 189 0.22 -21.61 -11.69
N LEU A 190 -0.06 -21.68 -10.38
CA LEU A 190 0.97 -21.91 -9.36
C LEU A 190 1.67 -23.25 -9.55
N LYS A 191 0.92 -24.30 -9.90
CA LYS A 191 1.47 -25.65 -10.14
C LYS A 191 2.28 -25.73 -11.43
N GLU A 192 1.75 -25.24 -12.55
CA GLU A 192 2.42 -25.31 -13.85
C GLU A 192 3.73 -24.54 -13.89
N ASN A 193 3.82 -23.43 -13.14
CA ASN A 193 5.01 -22.61 -13.08
C ASN A 193 5.90 -22.91 -11.85
N ASN A 194 5.61 -24.02 -11.12
CA ASN A 194 6.37 -24.43 -9.94
C ASN A 194 6.58 -23.28 -8.92
N ILE A 195 5.54 -22.46 -8.68
CA ILE A 195 5.63 -21.36 -7.73
C ILE A 195 5.74 -21.90 -6.30
N HIS A 196 6.85 -21.58 -5.63
CA HIS A 196 7.14 -22.00 -4.26
C HIS A 196 6.54 -21.03 -3.24
N ALA A 197 5.20 -21.01 -3.13
CA ALA A 197 4.52 -20.22 -2.11
C ALA A 197 4.60 -20.90 -0.74
N ARG A 198 5.07 -20.18 0.28
CA ARG A 198 5.05 -20.63 1.69
C ARG A 198 3.63 -20.65 2.25
N GLN A 199 2.77 -19.77 1.73
CA GLN A 199 1.38 -19.60 2.19
C GLN A 199 0.51 -19.06 1.05
N VAL A 200 -0.76 -19.47 1.04
CA VAL A 200 -1.81 -18.90 0.18
C VAL A 200 -2.98 -18.46 1.07
N ASN A 201 -3.34 -17.20 0.99
CA ASN A 201 -4.39 -16.58 1.82
C ASN A 201 -5.56 -16.14 0.95
N LEU A 202 -6.76 -16.57 1.27
CA LEU A 202 -7.98 -16.02 0.74
C LEU A 202 -8.39 -14.83 1.60
N LEU A 203 -8.51 -13.63 1.02
CA LEU A 203 -8.87 -12.41 1.73
C LEU A 203 -10.31 -12.03 1.36
N PRO A 204 -11.30 -12.30 2.23
CA PRO A 204 -12.66 -11.85 1.99
C PRO A 204 -12.71 -10.34 1.83
N TYR A 205 -13.54 -9.88 0.88
CA TYR A 205 -13.76 -8.46 0.68
C TYR A 205 -14.25 -7.77 1.96
N HIS A 206 -13.75 -6.56 2.18
CA HIS A 206 -14.20 -5.64 3.23
C HIS A 206 -14.08 -4.19 2.73
N ASP A 207 -14.91 -3.31 3.25
CA ASP A 207 -14.99 -1.90 2.85
C ASP A 207 -14.17 -0.94 3.73
N ILE A 208 -13.24 -1.45 4.55
CA ILE A 208 -12.37 -0.63 5.43
C ILE A 208 -11.64 0.47 4.65
N GLY A 209 -11.30 0.21 3.38
CA GLY A 209 -10.67 1.18 2.49
C GLY A 209 -11.54 2.37 2.08
N LYS A 210 -12.86 2.32 2.27
CA LYS A 210 -13.82 3.34 1.85
C LYS A 210 -13.47 4.76 2.36
N GLY A 211 -12.96 4.84 3.58
CA GLY A 211 -12.52 6.11 4.16
C GLY A 211 -11.37 6.79 3.40
N LYS A 212 -10.51 6.03 2.72
CA LYS A 212 -9.42 6.56 1.90
C LYS A 212 -9.94 7.31 0.67
N TYR A 213 -11.01 6.80 0.03
CA TYR A 213 -11.64 7.44 -1.12
C TYR A 213 -12.19 8.81 -0.73
N ALA A 214 -12.92 8.89 0.37
CA ALA A 214 -13.42 10.17 0.88
C ALA A 214 -12.28 11.16 1.21
N SER A 215 -11.15 10.67 1.76
CA SER A 215 -9.97 11.49 2.05
C SER A 215 -9.29 12.01 0.79
N LEU A 216 -9.49 11.35 -0.35
CA LEU A 216 -8.92 11.72 -1.66
C LEU A 216 -9.93 12.44 -2.56
N ASP A 217 -11.14 12.76 -2.07
CA ASP A 217 -12.27 13.29 -2.85
C ASP A 217 -12.60 12.41 -4.07
N MET A 218 -12.44 11.09 -3.92
CA MET A 218 -12.77 10.10 -4.93
C MET A 218 -14.12 9.47 -4.63
N GLU A 219 -14.88 9.16 -5.67
CA GLU A 219 -16.11 8.39 -5.54
C GLU A 219 -15.77 6.92 -5.27
N TYR A 220 -16.45 6.35 -4.29
CA TYR A 220 -16.36 4.92 -4.02
C TYR A 220 -17.52 4.21 -4.74
N HIS A 221 -17.18 3.24 -5.57
CA HIS A 221 -18.15 2.40 -6.27
C HIS A 221 -18.27 1.07 -5.49
N ASP A 222 -19.48 0.78 -4.99
CA ASP A 222 -19.82 -0.49 -4.33
C ASP A 222 -19.92 -1.64 -5.32
#